data_8ae9b3a2968aea993e5184c0200bcaf1
#
_entry.id   8ae9b3a2968aea993e5184c0200bcaf1
#
_cell.length_a   1.000
_cell.length_b   1.000
_cell.length_c   1.000
_cell.angle_alpha   90.00
_cell.angle_beta   90.00
_cell.angle_gamma   90.00
#
_symmetry.space_group_name_H-M   'P 1'
#
loop_
_entity.id
_entity.type
_entity.pdbx_description
1 polymer ?
#
loop_
_entity_poly.entity_id
_entity_poly.type
_entity_poly.pdbx_seq_one_letter_code
_entity_poly.pdbx_strand_id
1 'polypeptide(L)'
;SFVYLIPILMLLGIGKVPGLIAICIYAVPPIIRLTNLGIREVDKETIEACEAFGATKLQKLKTVQIPLALPTVFAGVNQTIMMALAMVVIASMIGVKGLGVPILRAVMNQYLALGLFNGLAIVAIAIIFDRISQEYGRRIQKHRGIIK
;
A
#
# COMPACT_ATOMS: atom_id res chain seq x y z
N SER A 1 10.24 -10.54 4.77
CA SER A 1 8.81 -10.93 4.73
C SER A 1 8.50 -12.20 5.53
N PHE A 2 9.34 -13.25 5.45
CA PHE A 2 9.18 -14.48 6.24
C PHE A 2 9.25 -14.24 7.76
N VAL A 3 9.97 -13.24 8.20
CA VAL A 3 10.15 -12.92 9.64
C VAL A 3 8.81 -12.60 10.31
N TYR A 4 7.88 -11.95 9.62
CA TYR A 4 6.53 -11.67 10.15
C TYR A 4 5.59 -12.86 10.03
N LEU A 5 5.82 -13.71 9.03
CA LEU A 5 4.97 -14.84 8.72
C LEU A 5 5.06 -15.95 9.77
N ILE A 6 6.28 -16.28 10.21
CA ILE A 6 6.52 -17.41 11.11
C ILE A 6 5.81 -17.25 12.47
N PRO A 7 5.95 -16.13 13.21
CA PRO A 7 5.25 -15.94 14.49
C PRO A 7 3.72 -15.98 14.35
N ILE A 8 3.19 -15.42 13.25
CA ILE A 8 1.75 -15.39 13.00
C ILE A 8 1.20 -16.79 12.74
N LEU A 9 1.97 -17.62 12.00
CA LEU A 9 1.61 -19.02 11.77
C LEU A 9 1.66 -19.86 13.03
N MET A 10 2.64 -19.61 13.90
CA MET A 10 2.74 -20.32 15.18
C MET A 10 1.58 -20.03 16.12
N LEU A 11 1.03 -18.82 16.07
CA LEU A 11 -0.08 -18.39 16.92
C LEU A 11 -1.46 -18.77 16.37
N LEU A 12 -1.66 -18.65 15.05
CA LEU A 12 -2.97 -18.75 14.42
C LEU A 12 -3.15 -20.00 13.53
N GLY A 13 -2.08 -20.80 13.37
CA GLY A 13 -2.11 -21.97 12.49
C GLY A 13 -2.00 -21.61 11.00
N ILE A 14 -2.20 -22.63 10.15
CA ILE A 14 -2.13 -22.50 8.69
C ILE A 14 -3.51 -22.13 8.15
N GLY A 15 -3.62 -21.06 7.37
CA GLY A 15 -4.89 -20.68 6.76
C GLY A 15 -4.95 -19.29 6.15
N LYS A 16 -6.16 -18.91 5.74
CA LYS A 16 -6.42 -17.60 5.10
C LYS A 16 -6.23 -16.43 6.08
N VAL A 17 -6.66 -16.59 7.33
CA VAL A 17 -6.63 -15.52 8.35
C VAL A 17 -5.18 -15.11 8.68
N PRO A 18 -4.28 -16.04 9.06
CA PRO A 18 -2.88 -15.67 9.32
C PRO A 18 -2.19 -15.10 8.09
N GLY A 19 -2.52 -15.59 6.89
CA GLY A 19 -1.99 -15.02 5.64
C GLY A 19 -2.40 -13.58 5.43
N LEU A 20 -3.65 -13.23 5.70
CA LEU A 20 -4.17 -11.88 5.57
C LEU A 20 -3.53 -10.93 6.59
N ILE A 21 -3.39 -11.36 7.84
CA ILE A 21 -2.72 -10.57 8.89
C ILE A 21 -1.25 -10.31 8.52
N ALA A 22 -0.55 -11.33 8.03
CA ALA A 22 0.84 -11.21 7.61
C ALA A 22 1.00 -10.20 6.46
N ILE A 23 0.10 -10.23 5.46
CA ILE A 23 0.08 -9.29 4.34
C ILE A 23 -0.15 -7.86 4.86
N CYS A 24 -1.13 -7.66 5.76
CA CYS A 24 -1.42 -6.36 6.34
C CYS A 24 -0.21 -5.78 7.09
N ILE A 25 0.40 -6.56 7.98
CA ILE A 25 1.57 -6.10 8.77
C ILE A 25 2.75 -5.77 7.85
N TYR A 26 2.96 -6.56 6.80
CA TYR A 26 4.03 -6.33 5.84
C TYR A 26 3.80 -5.09 4.97
N ALA A 27 2.55 -4.81 4.61
CA ALA A 27 2.19 -3.73 3.70
C ALA A 27 1.98 -2.36 4.36
N VAL A 28 1.80 -2.30 5.69
CA VAL A 28 1.57 -1.06 6.45
C VAL A 28 2.78 -0.09 6.50
N PRO A 29 4.04 -0.50 6.64
CA PRO A 29 5.17 0.41 6.81
C PRO A 29 5.31 1.51 5.74
N PRO A 30 5.14 1.26 4.44
CA PRO A 30 5.25 2.30 3.41
C PRO A 30 4.24 3.43 3.58
N ILE A 31 2.97 3.11 3.88
CA ILE A 31 1.94 4.13 4.01
C ILE A 31 2.20 5.03 5.22
N ILE A 32 2.63 4.45 6.35
CA ILE A 32 2.99 5.24 7.54
C ILE A 32 4.16 6.17 7.23
N ARG A 33 5.21 5.64 6.59
CA ARG A 33 6.41 6.42 6.26
C ARG A 33 6.10 7.57 5.30
N LEU A 34 5.38 7.29 4.22
CA LEU A 34 5.05 8.29 3.20
C LEU A 34 4.03 9.30 3.70
N THR A 35 3.09 8.91 4.54
CA THR A 35 2.17 9.85 5.20
C THR A 35 2.93 10.81 6.12
N ASN A 36 3.83 10.29 6.94
CA ASN A 36 4.66 11.14 7.81
C ASN A 36 5.56 12.09 7.00
N LEU A 37 6.16 11.58 5.92
CA LEU A 37 6.99 12.39 5.03
C LEU A 37 6.15 13.51 4.40
N GLY A 38 5.00 13.19 3.82
CA GLY A 38 4.13 14.18 3.19
C GLY A 38 3.64 15.28 4.13
N ILE A 39 3.37 14.94 5.39
CA ILE A 39 3.00 15.94 6.40
C ILE A 39 4.20 16.85 6.77
N ARG A 40 5.41 16.32 6.80
CA ARG A 40 6.61 17.06 7.14
C ARG A 40 7.14 17.93 6.00
N GLU A 41 6.88 17.55 4.76
CA GLU A 41 7.29 18.28 3.56
C GLU A 41 6.38 19.47 3.22
N VAL A 42 5.29 19.66 3.95
CA VAL A 42 4.45 20.86 3.81
C VAL A 42 5.28 22.12 4.06
N ASP A 43 5.16 23.08 3.15
CA ASP A 43 5.92 24.32 3.16
C ASP A 43 5.80 25.06 4.51
N LYS A 44 6.94 25.42 5.06
CA LYS A 44 7.04 26.10 6.36
C LYS A 44 6.36 27.46 6.34
N GLU A 45 6.43 28.20 5.23
CA GLU A 45 5.78 29.50 5.10
C GLU A 45 4.25 29.37 5.23
N THR A 46 3.69 28.34 4.65
CA THR A 46 2.24 28.05 4.77
C THR A 46 1.86 27.69 6.21
N ILE A 47 2.73 26.98 6.92
CA ILE A 47 2.51 26.61 8.32
C ILE A 47 2.58 27.85 9.22
N GLU A 48 3.58 28.71 9.04
CA GLU A 48 3.78 29.95 9.78
C GLU A 48 2.63 30.93 9.54
N ALA A 49 2.17 31.06 8.30
CA ALA A 49 0.99 31.86 7.99
C ALA A 49 -0.26 31.39 8.76
N CYS A 50 -0.50 30.07 8.82
CA CYS A 50 -1.62 29.52 9.61
C CYS A 50 -1.49 29.80 11.11
N GLU A 51 -0.27 29.77 11.63
CA GLU A 51 -0.01 30.08 13.04
C GLU A 51 -0.23 31.57 13.33
N ALA A 52 0.14 32.45 12.40
CA ALA A 52 -0.11 33.89 12.51
C ALA A 52 -1.62 34.24 12.56
N PHE A 53 -2.46 33.43 11.88
CA PHE A 53 -3.92 33.53 11.97
C PHE A 53 -4.54 32.88 13.20
N GLY A 54 -3.72 32.39 14.15
CA GLY A 54 -4.20 31.80 15.40
C GLY A 54 -4.76 30.39 15.28
N ALA A 55 -4.42 29.64 14.23
CA ALA A 55 -4.90 28.26 14.04
C ALA A 55 -4.32 27.34 15.11
N THR A 56 -5.19 26.52 15.72
CA THR A 56 -4.77 25.46 16.64
C THR A 56 -4.03 24.35 15.91
N LYS A 57 -3.21 23.56 16.62
CA LYS A 57 -2.43 22.43 16.04
C LYS A 57 -3.31 21.45 15.25
N LEU A 58 -4.53 21.15 15.75
CA LEU A 58 -5.48 20.26 15.08
C LEU A 58 -6.09 20.89 13.83
N GLN A 59 -6.40 22.18 13.85
CA GLN A 59 -6.89 22.91 12.68
C GLN A 59 -5.82 22.95 11.59
N LYS A 60 -4.57 23.31 11.93
CA LYS A 60 -3.42 23.29 11.02
C LYS A 60 -3.25 21.92 10.36
N LEU A 61 -3.30 20.84 11.13
CA LEU A 61 -3.17 19.49 10.62
C LEU A 61 -4.28 19.15 9.62
N LYS A 62 -5.56 19.36 9.99
CA LYS A 62 -6.72 18.96 9.18
C LYS A 62 -6.94 19.83 7.95
N THR A 63 -6.74 21.14 8.08
CA THR A 63 -7.10 22.12 7.04
C THR A 63 -5.95 22.34 6.05
N VAL A 64 -4.71 22.21 6.48
CA VAL A 64 -3.54 22.55 5.66
C VAL A 64 -2.64 21.34 5.39
N GLN A 65 -2.15 20.70 6.45
CA GLN A 65 -1.12 19.67 6.29
C GLN A 65 -1.64 18.41 5.59
N ILE A 66 -2.79 17.88 6.01
CA ILE A 66 -3.37 16.67 5.37
C ILE A 66 -3.73 16.92 3.91
N PRO A 67 -4.43 18.01 3.53
CA PRO A 67 -4.73 18.26 2.13
C PRO A 67 -3.50 18.41 1.24
N LEU A 68 -2.47 19.08 1.71
CA LEU A 68 -1.23 19.27 0.96
C LEU A 68 -0.38 18.01 0.90
N ALA A 69 -0.45 17.14 1.91
CA ALA A 69 0.23 15.85 1.95
C ALA A 69 -0.45 14.76 1.11
N LEU A 70 -1.66 14.98 0.62
CA LEU A 70 -2.44 13.96 -0.12
C LEU A 70 -1.68 13.29 -1.28
N PRO A 71 -0.93 14.00 -2.13
CA PRO A 71 -0.17 13.36 -3.20
C PRO A 71 0.79 12.29 -2.67
N THR A 72 1.54 12.62 -1.61
CA THR A 72 2.51 11.71 -0.99
C THR A 72 1.82 10.56 -0.25
N VAL A 73 0.65 10.81 0.36
CA VAL A 73 -0.18 9.75 0.98
C VAL A 73 -0.66 8.75 -0.07
N PHE A 74 -1.14 9.22 -1.23
CA PHE A 74 -1.57 8.34 -2.32
C PHE A 74 -0.40 7.55 -2.92
N ALA A 75 0.79 8.13 -3.00
CA ALA A 75 1.99 7.38 -3.36
C ALA A 75 2.27 6.25 -2.34
N GLY A 76 2.05 6.51 -1.04
CA GLY A 76 2.11 5.50 0.02
C GLY A 76 1.09 4.39 -0.15
N VAL A 77 -0.14 4.71 -0.50
CA VAL A 77 -1.20 3.73 -0.80
C VAL A 77 -0.81 2.84 -1.97
N ASN A 78 -0.33 3.42 -3.07
CA ASN A 78 0.11 2.66 -4.24
C ASN A 78 1.25 1.70 -3.90
N GLN A 79 2.24 2.16 -3.17
CA GLN A 79 3.35 1.31 -2.74
C GLN A 79 2.89 0.18 -1.81
N THR A 80 1.94 0.46 -0.93
CA THR A 80 1.32 -0.53 -0.05
C THR A 80 0.60 -1.62 -0.85
N ILE A 81 -0.17 -1.25 -1.88
CA ILE A 81 -0.87 -2.18 -2.76
C ILE A 81 0.14 -3.09 -3.49
N MET A 82 1.21 -2.51 -4.05
CA MET A 82 2.25 -3.27 -4.74
C MET A 82 2.93 -4.27 -3.80
N MET A 83 3.26 -3.87 -2.57
CA MET A 83 3.87 -4.75 -1.57
C MET A 83 2.90 -5.86 -1.11
N ALA A 84 1.62 -5.54 -0.94
CA ALA A 84 0.60 -6.52 -0.59
C ALA A 84 0.46 -7.58 -1.69
N LEU A 85 0.42 -7.19 -2.96
CA LEU A 85 0.33 -8.12 -4.09
C LEU A 85 1.59 -9.00 -4.23
N ALA A 86 2.78 -8.45 -4.00
CA ALA A 86 4.01 -9.24 -3.96
C ALA A 86 3.97 -10.30 -2.84
N MET A 87 3.36 -9.98 -1.70
CA MET A 87 3.23 -10.92 -0.59
C MET A 87 2.20 -12.04 -0.84
N VAL A 88 1.26 -11.87 -1.78
CA VAL A 88 0.25 -12.90 -2.13
C VAL A 88 0.91 -14.21 -2.57
N VAL A 89 2.02 -14.14 -3.32
CA VAL A 89 2.75 -15.34 -3.76
C VAL A 89 3.35 -16.07 -2.55
N ILE A 90 3.93 -15.32 -1.61
CA ILE A 90 4.52 -15.88 -0.39
C ILE A 90 3.41 -16.45 0.51
N ALA A 91 2.28 -15.76 0.64
CA ALA A 91 1.13 -16.22 1.39
C ALA A 91 0.54 -17.54 0.84
N SER A 92 0.71 -17.83 -0.45
CA SER A 92 0.29 -19.10 -1.04
C SER A 92 1.08 -20.31 -0.49
N MET A 93 2.31 -20.09 -0.03
CA MET A 93 3.13 -21.14 0.59
C MET A 93 2.57 -21.62 1.94
N ILE A 94 1.72 -20.80 2.57
CA ILE A 94 1.07 -21.11 3.86
C ILE A 94 -0.41 -21.48 3.70
N GLY A 95 -0.79 -21.98 2.51
CA GLY A 95 -2.13 -22.50 2.25
C GLY A 95 -3.20 -21.47 1.93
N VAL A 96 -2.84 -20.21 1.68
CA VAL A 96 -3.78 -19.19 1.18
C VAL A 96 -4.10 -19.50 -0.28
N LYS A 97 -5.35 -19.91 -0.53
CA LYS A 97 -5.84 -20.22 -1.88
C LYS A 97 -6.02 -18.92 -2.68
N GLY A 98 -5.45 -18.86 -3.88
CA GLY A 98 -5.53 -17.72 -4.78
C GLY A 98 -4.55 -17.86 -5.96
N LEU A 99 -4.30 -16.75 -6.69
CA LEU A 99 -3.40 -16.71 -7.85
C LEU A 99 -1.93 -17.07 -7.51
N GLY A 100 -1.54 -17.01 -6.26
CA GLY A 100 -0.21 -17.43 -5.83
C GLY A 100 0.01 -18.93 -5.88
N VAL A 101 -1.04 -19.75 -5.69
CA VAL A 101 -0.92 -21.23 -5.69
C VAL A 101 -0.48 -21.79 -7.04
N PRO A 102 -1.04 -21.37 -8.19
CA PRO A 102 -0.55 -21.80 -9.50
C PRO A 102 0.91 -21.40 -9.75
N ILE A 103 1.33 -20.23 -9.29
CA ILE A 103 2.72 -19.79 -9.40
C ILE A 103 3.64 -20.70 -8.57
N LEU A 104 3.26 -20.99 -7.33
CA LEU A 104 4.02 -21.87 -6.47
C LEU A 104 4.15 -23.27 -7.10
N ARG A 105 3.04 -23.83 -7.65
CA ARG A 105 3.06 -25.11 -8.38
C ARG A 105 3.96 -25.07 -9.60
N ALA A 106 3.92 -23.97 -10.34
CA ALA A 106 4.77 -23.78 -11.53
C ALA A 106 6.26 -23.79 -11.17
N VAL A 107 6.62 -23.14 -10.07
CA VAL A 107 8.00 -23.13 -9.55
C VAL A 107 8.44 -24.52 -9.10
N MET A 108 7.59 -25.24 -8.34
CA MET A 108 7.90 -26.57 -7.82
C MET A 108 8.02 -27.62 -8.91
N ASN A 109 7.18 -27.54 -9.95
CA ASN A 109 7.12 -28.54 -11.04
C ASN A 109 7.84 -28.07 -12.31
N GLN A 110 8.52 -26.93 -12.28
CA GLN A 110 9.23 -26.33 -13.40
C GLN A 110 8.35 -26.08 -14.66
N TYR A 111 7.06 -25.84 -14.47
CA TYR A 111 6.12 -25.49 -15.54
C TYR A 111 6.22 -24.00 -15.88
N LEU A 112 7.15 -23.63 -16.73
CA LEU A 112 7.48 -22.26 -17.10
C LEU A 112 6.25 -21.51 -17.66
N ALA A 113 5.48 -22.12 -18.54
CA ALA A 113 4.29 -21.52 -19.15
C ALA A 113 3.23 -21.16 -18.08
N LEU A 114 2.94 -22.07 -17.16
CA LEU A 114 1.95 -21.86 -16.11
C LEU A 114 2.38 -20.75 -15.14
N GLY A 115 3.67 -20.70 -14.79
CA GLY A 115 4.25 -19.65 -13.97
C GLY A 115 4.18 -18.28 -14.61
N LEU A 116 4.52 -18.21 -15.90
CA LEU A 116 4.51 -16.97 -16.66
C LEU A 116 3.11 -16.38 -16.82
N PHE A 117 2.11 -17.18 -17.20
CA PHE A 117 0.74 -16.72 -17.35
C PHE A 117 0.14 -16.23 -16.03
N ASN A 118 0.33 -16.98 -14.94
CA ASN A 118 -0.20 -16.56 -13.64
C ASN A 118 0.58 -15.36 -13.06
N GLY A 119 1.88 -15.27 -13.29
CA GLY A 119 2.69 -14.12 -12.94
C GLY A 119 2.23 -12.86 -13.67
N LEU A 120 2.01 -12.93 -14.99
CA LEU A 120 1.45 -11.83 -15.78
C LEU A 120 0.05 -11.43 -15.29
N ALA A 121 -0.80 -12.38 -14.88
CA ALA A 121 -2.11 -12.07 -14.32
C ALA A 121 -1.99 -11.23 -13.02
N ILE A 122 -1.07 -11.57 -12.13
CA ILE A 122 -0.84 -10.78 -10.90
C ILE A 122 -0.33 -9.38 -11.25
N VAL A 123 0.60 -9.27 -12.20
CA VAL A 123 1.12 -7.97 -12.66
C VAL A 123 0.01 -7.13 -13.29
N ALA A 124 -0.86 -7.73 -14.12
CA ALA A 124 -1.99 -7.01 -14.70
C ALA A 124 -2.94 -6.47 -13.63
N ILE A 125 -3.28 -7.28 -12.62
CA ILE A 125 -4.08 -6.85 -11.48
C ILE A 125 -3.39 -5.71 -10.73
N ALA A 126 -2.08 -5.81 -10.49
CA ALA A 126 -1.31 -4.77 -9.82
C ALA A 126 -1.37 -3.44 -10.58
N ILE A 127 -1.20 -3.47 -11.91
CA ILE A 127 -1.27 -2.28 -12.77
C ILE A 127 -2.70 -1.67 -12.72
N ILE A 128 -3.75 -2.49 -12.76
CA ILE A 128 -5.13 -2.01 -12.69
C ILE A 128 -5.38 -1.28 -11.36
N PHE A 129 -5.01 -1.89 -10.23
CA PHE A 129 -5.16 -1.25 -8.91
C PHE A 129 -4.33 0.02 -8.78
N ASP A 130 -3.10 0.02 -9.29
CA ASP A 130 -2.24 1.20 -9.31
C ASP A 130 -2.87 2.34 -10.11
N ARG A 131 -3.39 2.08 -11.32
CA ARG A 131 -4.04 3.08 -12.15
C ARG A 131 -5.31 3.64 -11.52
N ILE A 132 -6.16 2.77 -10.94
CA ILE A 132 -7.38 3.20 -10.26
C ILE A 132 -7.03 4.10 -9.06
N SER A 133 -6.06 3.69 -8.24
CA SER A 133 -5.64 4.46 -7.07
C SER A 133 -5.05 5.82 -7.45
N GLN A 134 -4.22 5.88 -8.49
CA GLN A 134 -3.62 7.13 -8.99
C GLN A 134 -4.70 8.08 -9.53
N GLU A 135 -5.63 7.57 -10.35
CA GLU A 135 -6.70 8.39 -10.91
C GLU A 135 -7.64 8.92 -9.82
N TYR A 136 -7.95 8.09 -8.83
CA TYR A 136 -8.74 8.51 -7.68
C TYR A 136 -8.03 9.60 -6.87
N GLY A 137 -6.73 9.45 -6.65
CA GLY A 137 -5.89 10.46 -6.01
C GLY A 137 -5.89 11.80 -6.77
N ARG A 138 -5.75 11.76 -8.10
CA ARG A 138 -5.81 12.95 -8.97
C ARG A 138 -7.15 13.66 -8.90
N ARG A 139 -8.25 12.93 -8.92
CA ARG A 139 -9.61 13.53 -8.86
C ARG A 139 -9.84 14.26 -7.55
N ILE A 140 -9.39 13.70 -6.42
CA ILE A 140 -9.50 14.37 -5.12
C ILE A 140 -8.67 15.66 -5.09
N GLN A 141 -7.47 15.65 -5.65
CA GLN A 141 -6.58 16.81 -5.72
C GLN A 141 -7.14 17.90 -6.63
N LYS A 142 -7.70 17.52 -7.80
CA LYS A 142 -8.34 18.47 -8.74
C LYS A 142 -9.58 19.14 -8.14
N HIS A 143 -10.39 18.39 -7.38
CA HIS A 143 -11.58 18.95 -6.70
C HIS A 143 -11.20 19.95 -5.59
N ARG A 144 -10.00 19.87 -5.05
CA ARG A 144 -9.49 20.77 -3.99
C ARG A 144 -8.63 21.92 -4.51
N GLY A 145 -8.47 22.07 -5.83
CA GLY A 145 -7.71 23.16 -6.43
C GLY A 145 -6.20 23.14 -6.19
N ILE A 146 -5.65 22.00 -5.77
CA ILE A 146 -4.21 21.83 -5.44
C ILE A 146 -3.38 21.64 -6.72
N ILE A 147 -4.01 21.19 -7.82
CA ILE A 147 -3.36 21.06 -9.14
C ILE A 147 -4.23 21.80 -10.16
N LYS A 148 -3.62 22.77 -10.87
CA LYS A 148 -4.19 23.42 -12.06
C LYS A 148 -4.16 22.49 -13.25
#